data_c0d7ac6f3ee629e594f15e61add2ffc1
#
_entry.id   c0d7ac6f3ee629e594f15e61add2ffc1
#
_cell.length_a   1.000
_cell.length_b   1.000
_cell.length_c   1.000
_cell.angle_alpha   90.00
_cell.angle_beta   90.00
_cell.angle_gamma   90.00
#
_symmetry.space_group_name_H-M   'P 1'
#
loop_
_entity.id
_entity.type
_entity.pdbx_description
1 polymer ?
#
loop_
_entity_poly.entity_id
_entity_poly.type
_entity_poly.pdbx_seq_one_letter_code
_entity_poly.pdbx_strand_id
1 'polypeptide(L)'
;MAFRRGDVVLIPFPYTDLSAAKTRPAVVVSSEAYHAARPELLLAYVSSQLSQANPAIDYLLANWKSAGLLKPSFVRPKVAAVEPALVVHRAGALTDRDMLEVDRRLRRAMALLETVLDDVLTGVDLTVQPATTVQALAEKSVAATVSFAAAGEPGVDLNRLRELLSGQSKASR
;
A
#
# COMPACT_ATOMS: atom_id res chain seq x y z
N MET A 1 18.31 -13.04 -9.45
CA MET A 1 16.88 -12.84 -9.76
C MET A 1 16.49 -11.43 -9.35
N ALA A 2 15.79 -10.69 -10.21
CA ALA A 2 15.26 -9.38 -9.82
C ALA A 2 13.90 -9.59 -9.11
N PHE A 3 13.79 -9.15 -7.87
CA PHE A 3 12.54 -9.15 -7.12
C PHE A 3 11.74 -7.88 -7.41
N ARG A 4 10.41 -8.01 -7.41
CA ARG A 4 9.48 -6.89 -7.66
C ARG A 4 8.57 -6.68 -6.46
N ARG A 5 8.08 -5.47 -6.30
CA ARG A 5 7.03 -5.18 -5.33
C ARG A 5 5.84 -6.13 -5.52
N GLY A 6 5.32 -6.67 -4.42
CA GLY A 6 4.24 -7.66 -4.42
C GLY A 6 4.72 -9.11 -4.51
N ASP A 7 5.98 -9.38 -4.83
CA ASP A 7 6.49 -10.75 -4.80
C ASP A 7 6.38 -11.34 -3.40
N VAL A 8 5.92 -12.59 -3.33
CA VAL A 8 5.92 -13.39 -2.10
C VAL A 8 7.17 -14.26 -2.11
N VAL A 9 8.02 -14.06 -1.11
CA VAL A 9 9.32 -14.72 -1.00
C VAL A 9 9.41 -15.53 0.29
N LEU A 10 10.20 -16.58 0.27
CA LEU A 10 10.53 -17.38 1.45
C LEU A 10 11.92 -16.97 1.96
N ILE A 11 12.01 -16.58 3.22
CA ILE A 11 13.23 -16.18 3.88
C ILE A 11 13.43 -16.98 5.17
N PRO A 12 14.69 -17.32 5.55
CA PRO A 12 14.98 -17.82 6.88
C PRO A 12 14.72 -16.66 7.87
N PHE A 13 13.84 -16.87 8.82
CA PHE A 13 13.56 -15.86 9.82
C PHE A 13 14.30 -16.22 11.11
N PRO A 14 15.22 -15.39 11.59
CA PRO A 14 15.78 -15.55 12.91
C PRO A 14 14.70 -15.19 13.92
N TYR A 15 14.12 -16.18 14.56
CA TYR A 15 13.42 -15.95 15.82
C TYR A 15 14.45 -15.91 16.94
N THR A 16 14.03 -15.41 18.06
CA THR A 16 14.77 -15.28 19.32
C THR A 16 15.54 -16.54 19.76
N ASP A 17 15.37 -17.63 19.01
CA ASP A 17 16.14 -18.86 19.14
C ASP A 17 16.84 -19.15 17.82
N LEU A 18 18.14 -18.87 17.79
CA LEU A 18 19.04 -19.06 16.64
C LEU A 18 19.21 -20.54 16.22
N SER A 19 18.61 -21.48 16.94
CA SER A 19 18.79 -22.93 16.72
C SER A 19 17.91 -23.53 15.64
N ALA A 20 16.88 -22.83 15.15
CA ALA A 20 16.00 -23.35 14.09
C ALA A 20 15.55 -22.21 13.16
N ALA A 21 16.30 -21.95 12.11
CA ALA A 21 15.87 -21.06 11.03
C ALA A 21 14.68 -21.66 10.29
N LYS A 22 13.45 -21.31 10.71
CA LYS A 22 12.24 -21.67 9.96
C LYS A 22 12.07 -20.70 8.80
N THR A 23 11.98 -21.23 7.59
CA THR A 23 11.64 -20.47 6.39
C THR A 23 10.20 -19.97 6.50
N ARG A 24 9.99 -18.67 6.28
CA ARG A 24 8.68 -18.03 6.36
C ARG A 24 8.40 -17.16 5.15
N PRO A 25 7.13 -17.07 4.72
CA PRO A 25 6.77 -16.18 3.65
C PRO A 25 6.79 -14.72 4.12
N ALA A 26 7.18 -13.85 3.19
CA ALA A 26 7.14 -12.40 3.32
C ALA A 26 6.79 -11.77 1.97
N VAL A 27 6.24 -10.56 1.98
CA VAL A 27 5.90 -9.80 0.78
C VAL A 27 6.93 -8.70 0.57
N VAL A 28 7.44 -8.56 -0.65
CA VAL A 28 8.29 -7.44 -1.05
C VAL A 28 7.43 -6.18 -1.12
N VAL A 29 7.71 -5.21 -0.26
CA VAL A 29 6.96 -3.95 -0.16
C VAL A 29 7.78 -2.74 -0.61
N SER A 30 9.08 -2.90 -0.88
CA SER A 30 9.93 -1.87 -1.46
C SER A 30 9.59 -1.60 -2.92
N SER A 31 9.71 -0.33 -3.33
CA SER A 31 9.49 0.12 -4.71
C SER A 31 10.69 -0.18 -5.62
N GLU A 32 10.48 -0.10 -6.94
CA GLU A 32 11.58 -0.20 -7.91
C GLU A 32 12.61 0.93 -7.72
N ALA A 33 12.16 2.14 -7.38
CA ALA A 33 13.06 3.25 -7.08
C ALA A 33 13.94 2.96 -5.85
N TYR A 34 13.39 2.28 -4.84
CA TYR A 34 14.18 1.83 -3.69
C TYR A 34 15.23 0.79 -4.11
N HIS A 35 14.85 -0.20 -4.93
CA HIS A 35 15.77 -1.24 -5.42
C HIS A 35 16.88 -0.68 -6.32
N ALA A 36 16.64 0.42 -7.04
CA ALA A 36 17.66 1.11 -7.83
C ALA A 36 18.70 1.84 -6.95
N ALA A 37 18.32 2.24 -5.74
CA ALA A 37 19.16 3.03 -4.82
C ALA A 37 19.80 2.20 -3.70
N ARG A 38 19.23 1.05 -3.36
CA ARG A 38 19.62 0.21 -2.23
C ARG A 38 19.64 -1.27 -2.61
N PRO A 39 20.61 -2.05 -2.09
CA PRO A 39 20.72 -3.48 -2.40
C PRO A 39 19.67 -4.33 -1.67
N GLU A 40 19.22 -3.92 -0.49
CA GLU A 40 18.27 -4.67 0.33
C GLU A 40 16.83 -4.56 -0.16
N LEU A 41 16.00 -5.55 0.21
CA LEU A 41 14.54 -5.56 0.03
C LEU A 41 13.85 -5.15 1.33
N LEU A 42 12.79 -4.36 1.26
CA LEU A 42 11.87 -4.19 2.39
C LEU A 42 10.79 -5.26 2.30
N LEU A 43 10.68 -6.08 3.33
CA LEU A 43 9.77 -7.21 3.39
C LEU A 43 8.76 -7.05 4.52
N ALA A 44 7.47 -7.20 4.21
CA ALA A 44 6.39 -7.31 5.20
C ALA A 44 6.13 -8.78 5.55
N TYR A 45 5.90 -9.03 6.83
CA TYR A 45 5.73 -10.38 7.37
C TYR A 45 4.38 -11.01 6.97
N VAL A 46 4.40 -12.31 6.58
CA VAL A 46 3.21 -13.10 6.29
C VAL A 46 3.07 -14.24 7.31
N SER A 47 1.86 -14.47 7.80
CA SER A 47 1.57 -15.54 8.74
C SER A 47 0.28 -16.28 8.38
N SER A 48 0.28 -17.60 8.59
CA SER A 48 -0.91 -18.44 8.48
C SER A 48 -1.61 -18.70 9.85
N GLN A 49 -1.10 -18.13 10.93
CA GLN A 49 -1.70 -18.24 12.27
C GLN A 49 -2.84 -17.23 12.42
N LEU A 50 -3.98 -17.48 11.79
CA LEU A 50 -5.10 -16.55 11.70
C LEU A 50 -5.65 -16.10 13.05
N SER A 51 -5.52 -16.92 14.10
CA SER A 51 -5.92 -16.57 15.46
C SER A 51 -5.10 -15.42 16.06
N GLN A 52 -3.93 -15.11 15.49
CA GLN A 52 -3.07 -14.00 15.91
C GLN A 52 -3.24 -12.74 15.08
N ALA A 53 -4.11 -12.77 14.07
CA ALA A 53 -4.37 -11.59 13.24
C ALA A 53 -5.18 -10.55 14.02
N ASN A 54 -4.75 -9.29 13.92
CA ASN A 54 -5.52 -8.15 14.40
C ASN A 54 -6.19 -7.46 13.22
N PRO A 55 -7.54 -7.55 13.05
CA PRO A 55 -8.23 -7.00 11.89
C PRO A 55 -8.06 -5.49 11.70
N ALA A 56 -7.75 -4.76 12.78
CA ALA A 56 -7.53 -3.30 12.72
C ALA A 56 -6.20 -2.93 12.03
N ILE A 57 -5.20 -3.84 12.06
CA ILE A 57 -3.83 -3.57 11.60
C ILE A 57 -3.42 -4.53 10.50
N ASP A 58 -3.70 -5.82 10.66
CA ASP A 58 -3.29 -6.87 9.74
C ASP A 58 -4.27 -6.99 8.56
N TYR A 59 -3.80 -7.45 7.41
CA TYR A 59 -4.64 -7.71 6.23
C TYR A 59 -4.73 -9.19 5.93
N LEU A 60 -5.94 -9.75 5.96
CA LEU A 60 -6.21 -11.13 5.54
C LEU A 60 -6.23 -11.21 4.01
N LEU A 61 -5.28 -11.95 3.43
CA LEU A 61 -5.14 -12.09 1.98
C LEU A 61 -6.37 -12.76 1.37
N ALA A 62 -7.04 -12.06 0.45
CA ALA A 62 -8.20 -12.58 -0.28
C ALA A 62 -7.76 -13.66 -1.29
N ASN A 63 -6.62 -13.44 -1.95
CA ASN A 63 -6.11 -14.30 -3.02
C ASN A 63 -4.81 -15.02 -2.62
N TRP A 64 -4.76 -15.55 -1.41
CA TRP A 64 -3.56 -16.22 -0.89
C TRP A 64 -3.05 -17.39 -1.74
N LYS A 65 -3.95 -18.13 -2.44
CA LYS A 65 -3.57 -19.23 -3.34
C LYS A 65 -2.79 -18.73 -4.56
N SER A 66 -3.24 -17.65 -5.20
CA SER A 66 -2.56 -17.04 -6.34
C SER A 66 -1.22 -16.45 -5.95
N ALA A 67 -1.07 -16.07 -4.70
CA ALA A 67 0.21 -15.62 -4.12
C ALA A 67 1.21 -16.76 -3.84
N GLY A 68 0.88 -18.01 -4.19
CA GLY A 68 1.74 -19.18 -3.97
C GLY A 68 1.79 -19.66 -2.52
N LEU A 69 0.86 -19.23 -1.68
CA LEU A 69 0.80 -19.66 -0.29
C LEU A 69 0.01 -20.98 -0.14
N LEU A 70 0.41 -21.82 0.80
CA LEU A 70 -0.18 -23.15 1.03
C LEU A 70 -1.41 -23.11 1.93
N LYS A 71 -1.62 -22.01 2.65
CA LYS A 71 -2.72 -21.85 3.63
C LYS A 71 -3.25 -20.43 3.60
N PRO A 72 -4.52 -20.20 4.02
CA PRO A 72 -5.02 -18.86 4.30
C PRO A 72 -4.04 -18.12 5.19
N SER A 73 -3.69 -16.91 4.82
CA SER A 73 -2.63 -16.13 5.47
C SER A 73 -3.00 -14.68 5.54
N PHE A 74 -2.33 -13.94 6.42
CA PHE A 74 -2.45 -12.50 6.54
C PHE A 74 -1.08 -11.83 6.48
N VAL A 75 -1.07 -10.58 6.03
CA VAL A 75 0.11 -9.72 6.05
C VAL A 75 0.05 -8.84 7.29
N ARG A 76 1.14 -8.84 8.04
CA ARG A 76 1.35 -7.95 9.17
C ARG A 76 2.26 -6.80 8.75
N PRO A 77 1.96 -5.54 9.06
CA PRO A 77 2.81 -4.39 8.72
C PRO A 77 4.07 -4.32 9.62
N LYS A 78 4.73 -5.46 9.78
CA LYS A 78 6.03 -5.61 10.39
C LYS A 78 7.07 -5.68 9.28
N VAL A 79 7.78 -4.58 9.02
CA VAL A 79 8.73 -4.46 7.93
C VAL A 79 10.15 -4.67 8.41
N ALA A 80 10.94 -5.40 7.61
CA ALA A 80 12.37 -5.58 7.83
C ALA A 80 13.12 -5.39 6.50
N ALA A 81 14.32 -4.82 6.57
CA ALA A 81 15.28 -4.80 5.46
C ALA A 81 16.03 -6.14 5.43
N VAL A 82 16.07 -6.77 4.26
CA VAL A 82 16.64 -8.10 4.06
C VAL A 82 17.48 -8.13 2.78
N GLU A 83 18.68 -8.67 2.86
CA GLU A 83 19.53 -8.89 1.69
C GLU A 83 18.88 -9.87 0.72
N PRO A 84 18.84 -9.58 -0.60
CA PRO A 84 18.26 -10.49 -1.60
C PRO A 84 18.88 -11.89 -1.59
N ALA A 85 20.14 -12.01 -1.19
CA ALA A 85 20.86 -13.29 -1.07
C ALA A 85 20.24 -14.23 -0.03
N LEU A 86 19.48 -13.72 0.94
CA LEU A 86 18.78 -14.51 1.96
C LEU A 86 17.45 -15.06 1.46
N VAL A 87 16.98 -14.66 0.29
CA VAL A 87 15.75 -15.21 -0.30
C VAL A 87 16.00 -16.61 -0.82
N VAL A 88 15.36 -17.57 -0.19
CA VAL A 88 15.49 -19.00 -0.55
C VAL A 88 14.67 -19.32 -1.80
N HIS A 89 13.47 -18.74 -1.92
CA HIS A 89 12.54 -19.04 -3.00
C HIS A 89 11.52 -17.93 -3.20
N ARG A 90 11.11 -17.67 -4.45
CA ARG A 90 9.95 -16.83 -4.79
C ARG A 90 8.75 -17.75 -4.96
N ALA A 91 7.77 -17.66 -4.06
CA ALA A 91 6.58 -18.50 -4.04
C ALA A 91 5.54 -18.06 -5.08
N GLY A 92 5.37 -16.75 -5.29
CA GLY A 92 4.38 -16.16 -6.17
C GLY A 92 4.37 -14.63 -6.07
N ALA A 93 3.21 -14.03 -6.31
CA ALA A 93 3.01 -12.59 -6.14
C ALA A 93 1.57 -12.30 -5.66
N LEU A 94 1.40 -11.23 -4.92
CA LEU A 94 0.08 -10.70 -4.57
C LEU A 94 -0.63 -10.18 -5.82
N THR A 95 -1.96 -10.21 -5.80
CA THR A 95 -2.77 -9.46 -6.77
C THR A 95 -2.67 -7.97 -6.46
N ASP A 96 -2.96 -7.12 -7.47
CA ASP A 96 -2.97 -5.67 -7.28
C ASP A 96 -3.93 -5.25 -6.16
N ARG A 97 -5.08 -5.92 -6.07
CA ARG A 97 -6.06 -5.71 -5.00
C ARG A 97 -5.48 -6.01 -3.62
N ASP A 98 -4.85 -7.19 -3.46
CA ASP A 98 -4.24 -7.55 -2.17
C ASP A 98 -3.08 -6.61 -1.84
N MET A 99 -2.29 -6.20 -2.84
CA MET A 99 -1.18 -5.27 -2.64
C MET A 99 -1.65 -3.88 -2.20
N LEU A 100 -2.75 -3.37 -2.79
CA LEU A 100 -3.36 -2.11 -2.38
C LEU A 100 -3.79 -2.12 -0.91
N GLU A 101 -4.40 -3.21 -0.46
CA GLU A 101 -4.81 -3.37 0.94
C GLU A 101 -3.61 -3.48 1.89
N VAL A 102 -2.53 -4.15 1.47
CA VAL A 102 -1.26 -4.19 2.22
C VAL A 102 -0.70 -2.77 2.36
N ASP A 103 -0.72 -1.97 1.29
CA ASP A 103 -0.25 -0.58 1.31
C ASP A 103 -1.05 0.29 2.29
N ARG A 104 -2.37 0.15 2.30
CA ARG A 104 -3.24 0.84 3.27
C ARG A 104 -2.86 0.51 4.72
N ARG A 105 -2.61 -0.78 5.01
CA ARG A 105 -2.20 -1.21 6.35
C ARG A 105 -0.81 -0.69 6.72
N LEU A 106 0.14 -0.68 5.78
CA LEU A 106 1.47 -0.12 6.00
C LEU A 106 1.41 1.39 6.25
N ARG A 107 0.69 2.16 5.43
CA ARG A 107 0.49 3.60 5.63
C ARG A 107 -0.08 3.89 7.02
N ARG A 108 -1.15 3.18 7.39
CA ARG A 108 -1.80 3.33 8.71
C ARG A 108 -0.85 3.00 9.86
N ALA A 109 -0.10 1.90 9.76
CA ALA A 109 0.83 1.47 10.80
C ALA A 109 2.00 2.44 10.99
N MET A 110 2.41 3.15 9.92
CA MET A 110 3.48 4.14 9.92
C MET A 110 2.99 5.57 10.13
N ALA A 111 1.68 5.77 10.32
CA ALA A 111 1.04 7.08 10.38
C ALA A 111 1.37 7.98 9.16
N LEU A 112 1.57 7.37 7.99
CA LEU A 112 1.77 8.11 6.75
C LEU A 112 0.42 8.69 6.30
N LEU A 113 0.45 9.95 5.81
CA LEU A 113 -0.73 10.62 5.30
C LEU A 113 -1.40 9.75 4.22
N GLU A 114 -2.64 9.36 4.49
CA GLU A 114 -3.53 8.83 3.47
C GLU A 114 -3.89 10.03 2.59
N THR A 115 -3.32 10.10 1.40
CA THR A 115 -3.76 11.10 0.45
C THR A 115 -5.19 10.78 0.05
N VAL A 116 -6.11 11.73 0.26
CA VAL A 116 -7.53 11.65 -0.13
C VAL A 116 -7.69 11.26 -1.62
N LEU A 117 -6.65 11.47 -2.42
CA LEU A 117 -6.57 11.01 -3.82
C LEU A 117 -6.67 9.48 -3.98
N ASP A 118 -6.11 8.70 -3.06
CA ASP A 118 -6.14 7.24 -3.19
C ASP A 118 -7.56 6.67 -3.02
N ASP A 119 -8.36 7.27 -2.15
CA ASP A 119 -9.76 6.86 -1.96
C ASP A 119 -10.67 7.31 -3.11
N VAL A 120 -10.37 8.46 -3.72
CA VAL A 120 -11.08 8.95 -4.91
C VAL A 120 -10.75 8.12 -6.15
N LEU A 121 -9.48 7.71 -6.33
CA LEU A 121 -9.04 6.93 -7.49
C LEU A 121 -9.54 5.48 -7.46
N THR A 122 -9.74 4.88 -6.28
CA THR A 122 -10.28 3.51 -6.18
C THR A 122 -11.78 3.41 -6.45
N GLY A 123 -12.51 4.53 -6.44
CA GLY A 123 -13.95 4.60 -6.78
C GLY A 123 -14.22 5.06 -8.22
N VAL A 124 -13.21 5.38 -9.00
CA VAL A 124 -13.36 5.88 -10.37
C VAL A 124 -13.01 4.78 -11.37
N ASP A 125 -13.98 4.38 -12.19
CA ASP A 125 -13.73 3.51 -13.33
C ASP A 125 -12.95 4.31 -14.40
N LEU A 126 -11.65 4.02 -14.53
CA LEU A 126 -10.72 4.71 -15.43
C LEU A 126 -10.92 4.35 -16.92
N THR A 127 -11.99 3.65 -17.28
CA THR A 127 -12.31 3.35 -18.69
C THR A 127 -12.87 4.57 -19.47
N VAL A 128 -13.05 5.72 -18.81
CA VAL A 128 -13.55 6.95 -19.43
C VAL A 128 -12.40 7.85 -19.89
N GLN A 129 -12.52 8.39 -21.10
CA GLN A 129 -11.51 9.13 -21.88
C GLN A 129 -10.74 10.23 -21.10
N PRO A 130 -9.40 10.40 -21.36
CA PRO A 130 -8.48 11.12 -20.48
C PRO A 130 -8.76 12.62 -20.27
N ALA A 131 -9.42 13.31 -21.20
CA ALA A 131 -9.67 14.75 -21.08
C ALA A 131 -10.84 15.13 -20.15
N THR A 132 -11.83 14.24 -20.02
CA THR A 132 -13.02 14.47 -19.18
C THR A 132 -12.76 14.07 -17.72
N THR A 133 -11.77 13.22 -17.51
CA THR A 133 -11.48 12.60 -16.20
C THR A 133 -10.85 13.59 -15.21
N VAL A 134 -9.96 14.49 -15.68
CA VAL A 134 -9.29 15.46 -14.81
C VAL A 134 -10.26 16.49 -14.27
N GLN A 135 -11.21 16.95 -15.09
CA GLN A 135 -12.23 17.92 -14.69
C GLN A 135 -13.27 17.30 -13.73
N ALA A 136 -13.70 16.06 -14.01
CA ALA A 136 -14.60 15.33 -13.12
C ALA A 136 -13.96 14.95 -11.78
N LEU A 137 -12.64 14.67 -11.76
CA LEU A 137 -11.88 14.44 -10.54
C LEU A 137 -11.72 15.72 -9.70
N ALA A 138 -11.47 16.86 -10.35
CA ALA A 138 -11.41 18.15 -9.68
C ALA A 138 -12.76 18.53 -9.06
N GLU A 139 -13.86 18.33 -9.76
CA GLU A 139 -15.22 18.61 -9.26
C GLU A 139 -15.62 17.68 -8.10
N LYS A 140 -15.31 16.37 -8.19
CA LYS A 140 -15.54 15.42 -7.09
C LYS A 140 -14.67 15.70 -5.88
N SER A 141 -13.42 16.10 -6.08
CA SER A 141 -12.52 16.49 -4.99
C SER A 141 -13.03 17.72 -4.26
N VAL A 142 -13.53 18.72 -4.98
CA VAL A 142 -14.17 19.90 -4.40
C VAL A 142 -15.46 19.54 -3.66
N ALA A 143 -16.28 18.66 -4.21
CA ALA A 143 -17.53 18.20 -3.57
C ALA A 143 -17.24 17.38 -2.29
N ALA A 144 -16.22 16.53 -2.29
CA ALA A 144 -15.79 15.79 -1.12
C ALA A 144 -15.26 16.72 -0.01
N THR A 145 -14.49 17.75 -0.38
CA THR A 145 -13.97 18.76 0.54
C THR A 145 -15.09 19.60 1.15
N VAL A 146 -16.11 19.96 0.36
CA VAL A 146 -17.29 20.68 0.84
C VAL A 146 -18.14 19.83 1.77
N SER A 147 -18.27 18.52 1.50
CA SER A 147 -18.99 17.58 2.36
C SER A 147 -18.27 17.37 3.71
N PHE A 148 -16.94 17.35 3.72
CA PHE A 148 -16.14 17.26 4.95
C PHE A 148 -16.24 18.52 5.81
N ALA A 149 -16.26 19.70 5.19
CA ALA A 149 -16.44 20.98 5.90
C ALA A 149 -17.85 21.12 6.51
N ALA A 150 -18.87 20.54 5.89
CA ALA A 150 -20.23 20.50 6.43
C ALA A 150 -20.39 19.57 7.64
N ALA A 151 -19.47 18.62 7.84
CA ALA A 151 -19.44 17.69 8.97
C ALA A 151 -18.80 18.26 10.26
N GLY A 152 -18.38 19.54 10.27
CA GLY A 152 -18.01 20.26 11.50
C GLY A 152 -16.58 20.06 12.00
N GLU A 153 -15.65 19.57 11.19
CA GLU A 153 -14.24 19.54 11.54
C GLU A 153 -13.61 20.94 11.51
N PRO A 154 -12.97 21.43 12.59
CA PRO A 154 -12.36 22.76 12.62
C PRO A 154 -11.02 22.75 11.90
N GLY A 155 -10.87 23.47 10.81
CA GLY A 155 -9.54 23.81 10.33
C GLY A 155 -9.28 23.97 8.84
N VAL A 156 -10.24 23.79 7.95
CA VAL A 156 -10.02 24.01 6.50
C VAL A 156 -10.66 25.33 6.06
N ASP A 157 -9.81 26.34 5.81
CA ASP A 157 -10.26 27.61 5.19
C ASP A 157 -10.54 27.40 3.70
N LEU A 158 -11.81 27.16 3.37
CA LEU A 158 -12.29 26.95 2.01
C LEU A 158 -12.06 28.13 1.07
N ASN A 159 -11.98 29.36 1.59
CA ASN A 159 -11.70 30.56 0.79
C ASN A 159 -10.26 30.56 0.33
N ARG A 160 -9.34 30.15 1.19
CA ARG A 160 -7.91 30.05 0.88
C ARG A 160 -7.61 28.93 -0.13
N LEU A 161 -8.35 27.79 -0.07
CA LEU A 161 -8.29 26.73 -1.07
C LEU A 161 -8.82 27.19 -2.44
N ARG A 162 -9.89 27.96 -2.45
CA ARG A 162 -10.49 28.52 -3.68
C ARG A 162 -9.55 29.52 -4.36
N GLU A 163 -8.86 30.36 -3.61
CA GLU A 163 -7.84 31.28 -4.11
C GLU A 163 -6.62 30.56 -4.71
N LEU A 164 -6.13 29.51 -4.06
CA LEU A 164 -5.03 28.69 -4.56
C LEU A 164 -5.37 27.97 -5.87
N LEU A 165 -6.59 27.43 -6.00
CA LEU A 165 -7.05 26.75 -7.21
C LEU A 165 -7.33 27.72 -8.36
N SER A 166 -7.83 28.94 -8.06
CA SER A 166 -8.08 29.97 -9.08
C SER A 166 -6.79 30.68 -9.55
N GLY A 167 -5.75 30.73 -8.72
CA GLY A 167 -4.46 31.34 -9.03
C GLY A 167 -3.61 30.55 -10.03
N GLN A 168 -3.79 29.24 -10.14
CA GLN A 168 -3.04 28.40 -11.09
C GLN A 168 -3.56 28.49 -12.54
N SER A 169 -4.79 28.98 -12.74
CA SER A 169 -5.36 29.13 -14.10
C SER A 169 -4.80 30.31 -14.89
N LYS A 170 -4.02 31.22 -14.28
CA LYS A 170 -3.48 32.43 -14.95
C LYS A 170 -2.03 32.35 -15.38
N ALA A 171 -1.34 31.24 -15.14
CA ALA A 171 0.11 31.09 -15.43
C ALA A 171 0.40 30.34 -16.74
N SER A 172 -0.59 30.06 -17.59
CA SER A 172 -0.39 29.46 -18.93
C SER A 172 -1.05 30.31 -20.01
N ARG A 173 -0.44 31.41 -20.35
CA ARG A 173 -0.56 32.09 -21.64
C ARG A 173 0.78 32.69 -22.04
#